data_80c364d5fb8f9e2b9737997f4233ff7a
#
_entry.id   80c364d5fb8f9e2b9737997f4233ff7a
#
_cell.length_a   1.000
_cell.length_b   1.000
_cell.length_c   1.000
_cell.angle_alpha   90.00
_cell.angle_beta   90.00
_cell.angle_gamma   90.00
#
_symmetry.space_group_name_H-M   'P 1'
#
loop_
_entity.id
_entity.type
_entity.pdbx_description
1 polymer ?
#
loop_
_entity_poly.entity_id
_entity_poly.type
_entity_poly.pdbx_seq_one_letter_code
_entity_poly.pdbx_strand_id
1 'polypeptide(L)'
;MNKYLIIAVSIFGLMACSYSYNFKINGVISNAENETVYLEHIGLIKTDMLDSTKLNKSGEFNFKASRPDYPDFYRLRIGSKTIDFSVDSCEEITINADAKYFSTEYKLQGSQNSIDIQTLRKSLSDIQRKVNSISTEMGADERAGKIAEIEADIEKHKTIAKELILKNPRSTVAYFALYQKIGNSYLFSPYVKEDKPFCAAVATSYNTFMPEYDRSKNLYG
;
A
#
# COMPACT_ATOMS: atom_id res chain seq x y z
N MET A 1 55.15 12.22 52.40
CA MET A 1 54.71 12.81 51.14
C MET A 1 53.87 11.74 50.38
N ASN A 2 52.58 11.68 50.63
CA ASN A 2 51.70 10.70 49.98
C ASN A 2 51.02 11.36 48.81
N LYS A 3 51.29 10.85 47.59
CA LYS A 3 50.57 11.25 46.37
C LYS A 3 49.38 10.31 46.16
N TYR A 4 48.19 10.79 46.39
CA TYR A 4 46.96 10.09 45.99
C TYR A 4 46.73 10.29 44.51
N LEU A 5 46.80 9.20 43.74
CA LEU A 5 46.47 9.13 42.34
C LEU A 5 44.95 8.91 42.25
N ILE A 6 44.18 9.92 41.86
CA ILE A 6 42.73 9.82 41.62
C ILE A 6 42.55 9.31 40.18
N ILE A 7 42.13 8.05 40.04
CA ILE A 7 41.75 7.46 38.79
C ILE A 7 40.26 7.84 38.56
N ALA A 8 40.02 8.79 37.67
CA ALA A 8 38.67 9.11 37.17
C ALA A 8 38.26 8.03 36.19
N VAL A 9 37.37 7.11 36.61
CA VAL A 9 36.74 6.14 35.73
C VAL A 9 35.59 6.86 34.98
N SER A 10 35.84 7.22 33.72
CA SER A 10 34.84 7.72 32.82
C SER A 10 33.90 6.58 32.44
N ILE A 11 32.71 6.54 33.03
CA ILE A 11 31.62 5.65 32.64
C ILE A 11 31.07 6.20 31.32
N PHE A 12 31.56 5.68 30.20
CA PHE A 12 30.90 5.85 28.90
C PHE A 12 29.58 5.05 28.95
N GLY A 13 28.49 5.74 29.19
CA GLY A 13 27.15 5.18 29.05
C GLY A 13 26.94 4.77 27.58
N LEU A 14 26.96 3.48 27.32
CA LEU A 14 26.51 2.90 26.08
C LEU A 14 24.99 3.19 26.00
N MET A 15 24.61 4.29 25.35
CA MET A 15 23.25 4.45 24.85
C MET A 15 23.09 3.35 23.78
N ALA A 16 22.61 2.18 24.20
CA ALA A 16 22.04 1.20 23.31
C ALA A 16 20.84 1.86 22.65
N CYS A 17 21.01 2.42 21.45
CA CYS A 17 19.90 2.68 20.55
C CYS A 17 19.22 1.33 20.35
N SER A 18 18.13 1.08 21.06
CA SER A 18 17.25 -0.03 20.75
C SER A 18 16.68 0.25 19.35
N TYR A 19 17.26 -0.37 18.33
CA TYR A 19 16.69 -0.39 17.00
C TYR A 19 15.27 -0.97 17.13
N SER A 20 14.28 -0.11 17.01
CA SER A 20 12.89 -0.56 17.00
C SER A 20 12.66 -1.30 15.67
N TYR A 21 12.63 -2.63 15.72
CA TYR A 21 12.29 -3.48 14.58
C TYR A 21 10.79 -3.44 14.24
N ASN A 22 10.10 -2.36 14.60
CA ASN A 22 8.67 -2.23 14.45
C ASN A 22 8.33 -1.06 13.54
N PHE A 23 7.25 -1.21 12.77
CA PHE A 23 6.54 -0.10 12.17
C PHE A 23 5.38 0.36 13.06
N LYS A 24 4.88 1.56 12.82
CA LYS A 24 3.75 2.13 13.54
C LYS A 24 2.71 2.63 12.56
N ILE A 25 1.44 2.42 12.92
CA ILE A 25 0.30 2.98 12.20
C ILE A 25 -0.56 3.73 13.20
N ASN A 26 -0.73 5.02 13.00
CA ASN A 26 -1.55 5.87 13.86
C ASN A 26 -2.48 6.76 13.07
N GLY A 27 -3.41 7.41 13.72
CA GLY A 27 -4.29 8.38 13.10
C GLY A 27 -5.60 8.58 13.84
N VAL A 28 -6.53 9.22 13.13
CA VAL A 28 -7.87 9.51 13.64
C VAL A 28 -8.91 9.05 12.62
N ILE A 29 -9.92 8.32 13.09
CA ILE A 29 -11.09 7.95 12.30
C ILE A 29 -12.30 8.64 12.92
N SER A 30 -12.73 9.73 12.28
CA SER A 30 -13.92 10.49 12.73
C SER A 30 -15.21 9.69 12.48
N ASN A 31 -16.23 9.99 13.28
CA ASN A 31 -17.54 9.34 13.18
C ASN A 31 -17.51 7.81 13.34
N ALA A 32 -16.56 7.28 14.12
CA ALA A 32 -16.33 5.85 14.35
C ALA A 32 -16.42 5.46 15.84
N GLU A 33 -17.10 6.24 16.66
CA GLU A 33 -17.27 5.92 18.10
C GLU A 33 -17.88 4.53 18.28
N ASN A 34 -17.25 3.72 19.16
CA ASN A 34 -17.60 2.33 19.43
C ASN A 34 -17.33 1.31 18.30
N GLU A 35 -16.89 1.74 17.12
CA GLU A 35 -16.41 0.83 16.08
C GLU A 35 -15.06 0.21 16.49
N THR A 36 -14.78 -0.98 15.96
CA THR A 36 -13.47 -1.62 16.11
C THR A 36 -12.68 -1.46 14.82
N VAL A 37 -11.49 -0.87 14.91
CA VAL A 37 -10.52 -0.85 13.82
C VAL A 37 -9.54 -2.00 14.00
N TYR A 38 -9.25 -2.70 12.92
CA TYR A 38 -8.34 -3.83 12.83
C TYR A 38 -7.14 -3.46 11.98
N LEU A 39 -5.95 -3.86 12.42
CA LEU A 39 -4.74 -3.91 11.60
C LEU A 39 -4.54 -5.33 11.10
N GLU A 40 -4.43 -5.50 9.80
CA GLU A 40 -4.31 -6.79 9.14
C GLU A 40 -3.09 -6.81 8.20
N HIS A 41 -2.41 -7.96 8.09
CA HIS A 41 -1.41 -8.24 7.07
C HIS A 41 -2.06 -8.97 5.90
N ILE A 42 -1.86 -8.47 4.68
CA ILE A 42 -2.42 -9.06 3.46
C ILE A 42 -1.37 -9.98 2.84
N GLY A 43 -1.36 -11.24 3.24
CA GLY A 43 -0.53 -12.25 2.59
C GLY A 43 -1.06 -12.63 1.20
N LEU A 44 -0.32 -13.48 0.49
CA LEU A 44 -0.70 -13.92 -0.85
C LEU A 44 -1.94 -14.84 -0.83
N ILE A 45 -2.05 -15.70 0.19
CA ILE A 45 -3.11 -16.72 0.30
C ILE A 45 -4.18 -16.29 1.32
N LYS A 46 -3.77 -15.64 2.41
CA LYS A 46 -4.66 -15.27 3.52
C LYS A 46 -4.34 -13.89 4.06
N THR A 47 -5.31 -13.33 4.76
CA THR A 47 -5.14 -12.10 5.54
C THR A 47 -5.10 -12.47 7.02
N ASP A 48 -4.06 -12.04 7.72
CA ASP A 48 -3.86 -12.28 9.15
C ASP A 48 -4.16 -11.01 9.94
N MET A 49 -5.00 -11.11 10.98
CA MET A 49 -5.22 -10.02 11.92
C MET A 49 -4.00 -9.89 12.84
N LEU A 50 -3.41 -8.70 12.90
CA LEU A 50 -2.25 -8.41 13.73
C LEU A 50 -2.64 -7.76 15.07
N ASP A 51 -3.59 -6.82 15.03
CA ASP A 51 -4.04 -6.07 16.20
C ASP A 51 -5.43 -5.48 15.98
N SER A 52 -6.08 -5.01 17.05
CA SER A 52 -7.35 -4.33 16.97
C SER A 52 -7.57 -3.40 18.16
N THR A 53 -8.32 -2.32 17.96
CA THR A 53 -8.69 -1.42 19.03
C THR A 53 -10.12 -0.89 18.83
N LYS A 54 -10.85 -0.75 19.95
CA LYS A 54 -12.16 -0.12 19.94
C LYS A 54 -11.98 1.40 20.04
N LEU A 55 -12.56 2.12 19.09
CA LEU A 55 -12.44 3.57 18.99
C LEU A 55 -13.35 4.26 20.03
N ASN A 56 -12.81 5.28 20.66
CA ASN A 56 -13.54 6.21 21.54
C ASN A 56 -14.05 7.43 20.73
N LYS A 57 -14.57 8.44 21.41
CA LYS A 57 -15.07 9.68 20.80
C LYS A 57 -14.00 10.47 20.01
N SER A 58 -12.71 10.37 20.41
CA SER A 58 -11.64 11.04 19.66
C SER A 58 -11.32 10.34 18.35
N GLY A 59 -11.68 9.05 18.20
CA GLY A 59 -11.39 8.24 17.02
C GLY A 59 -9.92 7.92 16.83
N GLU A 60 -9.07 8.21 17.83
CA GLU A 60 -7.63 7.96 17.77
C GLU A 60 -7.32 6.47 17.86
N PHE A 61 -6.37 6.04 17.07
CA PHE A 61 -5.79 4.70 17.15
C PHE A 61 -4.27 4.75 16.98
N ASN A 62 -3.60 3.74 17.54
CA ASN A 62 -2.16 3.57 17.41
C ASN A 62 -1.84 2.07 17.47
N PHE A 63 -1.27 1.55 16.38
CA PHE A 63 -0.79 0.19 16.27
C PHE A 63 0.72 0.16 16.14
N LYS A 64 1.31 -0.91 16.66
CA LYS A 64 2.74 -1.20 16.54
C LYS A 64 2.89 -2.68 16.21
N ALA A 65 3.56 -2.99 15.10
CA ALA A 65 3.80 -4.36 14.69
C ALA A 65 5.23 -4.54 14.21
N SER A 66 5.71 -5.79 14.19
CA SER A 66 7.03 -6.12 13.68
C SER A 66 7.13 -5.77 12.21
N ARG A 67 8.28 -5.19 11.81
CA ARG A 67 8.54 -4.91 10.40
C ARG A 67 8.48 -6.20 9.59
N PRO A 68 8.05 -6.13 8.33
CA PRO A 68 8.12 -7.27 7.43
C PRO A 68 9.59 -7.58 7.06
N ASP A 69 9.87 -8.83 6.71
CA ASP A 69 11.18 -9.24 6.15
C ASP A 69 11.39 -8.66 4.75
N TYR A 70 10.30 -8.53 3.99
CA TYR A 70 10.22 -7.88 2.68
C TYR A 70 9.10 -6.85 2.69
N PRO A 71 9.17 -5.77 1.85
CA PRO A 71 8.05 -4.84 1.68
C PRO A 71 6.75 -5.58 1.39
N ASP A 72 5.69 -5.32 2.17
CA ASP A 72 4.43 -6.06 2.02
C ASP A 72 3.19 -5.18 2.25
N PHE A 73 2.02 -5.74 2.02
CA PHE A 73 0.74 -5.07 2.09
C PHE A 73 0.04 -5.28 3.43
N TYR A 74 -0.54 -4.22 3.91
CA TYR A 74 -1.30 -4.18 5.14
C TYR A 74 -2.64 -3.50 4.92
N ARG A 75 -3.53 -3.65 5.89
CA ARG A 75 -4.89 -3.13 5.83
C ARG A 75 -5.34 -2.59 7.17
N LEU A 76 -5.99 -1.43 7.16
CA LEU A 76 -6.93 -1.06 8.20
C LEU A 76 -8.34 -1.46 7.77
N ARG A 77 -9.12 -2.05 8.69
CA ARG A 77 -10.50 -2.44 8.42
C ARG A 77 -11.43 -1.99 9.54
N ILE A 78 -12.61 -1.47 9.15
CA ILE A 78 -13.76 -1.23 10.04
C ILE A 78 -14.98 -1.84 9.38
N GLY A 79 -15.62 -2.81 10.03
CA GLY A 79 -16.70 -3.58 9.44
C GLY A 79 -16.26 -4.21 8.11
N SER A 80 -16.92 -3.85 7.00
CA SER A 80 -16.57 -4.29 5.64
C SER A 80 -15.70 -3.29 4.86
N LYS A 81 -15.41 -2.12 5.43
CA LYS A 81 -14.64 -1.06 4.76
C LYS A 81 -13.15 -1.22 5.05
N THR A 82 -12.31 -0.96 4.04
CA THR A 82 -10.86 -1.18 4.14
C THR A 82 -10.05 -0.04 3.54
N ILE A 83 -8.86 0.19 4.12
CA ILE A 83 -7.78 1.00 3.56
C ILE A 83 -6.57 0.09 3.46
N ASP A 84 -6.14 -0.24 2.24
CA ASP A 84 -4.92 -1.02 2.03
C ASP A 84 -3.74 -0.07 1.81
N PHE A 85 -2.61 -0.40 2.40
CA PHE A 85 -1.36 0.36 2.33
C PHE A 85 -0.17 -0.60 2.32
N SER A 86 1.02 -0.06 2.18
CA SER A 86 2.26 -0.82 2.13
C SER A 86 3.18 -0.42 3.28
N VAL A 87 3.91 -1.37 3.81
CA VAL A 87 5.00 -1.15 4.76
C VAL A 87 6.29 -1.72 4.17
N ASP A 88 7.32 -0.88 4.08
CA ASP A 88 8.63 -1.25 3.54
C ASP A 88 9.59 -1.70 4.66
N SER A 89 9.56 -0.99 5.79
CA SER A 89 10.48 -1.26 6.90
C SER A 89 9.91 -0.76 8.25
N CYS A 90 10.69 0.03 8.98
CA CYS A 90 10.30 0.62 10.27
C CYS A 90 9.62 1.99 10.09
N GLU A 91 8.63 2.08 9.21
CA GLU A 91 7.91 3.32 8.92
C GLU A 91 6.96 3.71 10.05
N GLU A 92 6.68 5.00 10.15
CA GLU A 92 5.57 5.53 10.93
C GLU A 92 4.57 6.17 9.96
N ILE A 93 3.41 5.50 9.81
CA ILE A 93 2.38 5.86 8.83
C ILE A 93 1.19 6.45 9.58
N THR A 94 0.77 7.63 9.16
CA THR A 94 -0.43 8.28 9.71
C THR A 94 -1.58 8.17 8.70
N ILE A 95 -2.73 7.66 9.13
CA ILE A 95 -3.94 7.51 8.31
C ILE A 95 -5.11 8.18 9.02
N ASN A 96 -5.66 9.23 8.40
CA ASN A 96 -6.84 9.94 8.88
C ASN A 96 -8.00 9.75 7.90
N ALA A 97 -9.15 9.36 8.41
CA ALA A 97 -10.33 9.05 7.59
C ALA A 97 -11.63 9.43 8.31
N ASP A 98 -12.73 9.47 7.57
CA ASP A 98 -14.08 9.48 8.10
C ASP A 98 -14.69 8.08 7.94
N ALA A 99 -15.37 7.56 8.97
CA ALA A 99 -15.96 6.22 8.94
C ALA A 99 -16.98 6.03 7.80
N LYS A 100 -17.65 7.11 7.37
CA LYS A 100 -18.61 7.05 6.27
C LYS A 100 -17.91 6.78 4.93
N TYR A 101 -16.77 7.43 4.70
CA TYR A 101 -16.01 7.40 3.45
C TYR A 101 -14.67 6.66 3.58
N PHE A 102 -14.55 5.77 4.56
CA PHE A 102 -13.31 5.14 5.02
C PHE A 102 -12.45 4.57 3.90
N SER A 103 -13.05 3.89 2.93
CA SER A 103 -12.30 3.26 1.82
C SER A 103 -11.98 4.19 0.66
N THR A 104 -12.60 5.36 0.58
CA THR A 104 -12.52 6.24 -0.60
C THR A 104 -11.85 7.58 -0.33
N GLU A 105 -12.05 8.14 0.89
CA GLU A 105 -11.55 9.45 1.27
C GLU A 105 -10.75 9.37 2.55
N TYR A 106 -9.44 9.23 2.43
CA TYR A 106 -8.51 9.21 3.55
C TYR A 106 -7.23 9.97 3.21
N LYS A 107 -6.56 10.49 4.24
CA LYS A 107 -5.24 11.12 4.13
C LYS A 107 -4.21 10.16 4.68
N LEU A 108 -3.16 9.91 3.90
CA LEU A 108 -2.07 9.03 4.25
C LEU A 108 -0.74 9.80 4.18
N GLN A 109 0.11 9.62 5.20
CA GLN A 109 1.44 10.23 5.31
C GLN A 109 2.43 9.22 5.87
N GLY A 110 3.73 9.46 5.68
CA GLY A 110 4.81 8.66 6.26
C GLY A 110 5.29 7.49 5.40
N SER A 111 4.60 7.17 4.29
CA SER A 111 5.04 6.13 3.35
C SER A 111 4.76 6.56 1.91
N GLN A 112 5.81 6.77 1.12
CA GLN A 112 5.66 7.14 -0.29
C GLN A 112 5.03 6.01 -1.11
N ASN A 113 5.40 4.75 -0.85
CA ASN A 113 4.79 3.59 -1.50
C ASN A 113 3.27 3.54 -1.27
N SER A 114 2.82 3.80 -0.05
CA SER A 114 1.40 3.84 0.28
C SER A 114 0.65 4.99 -0.40
N ILE A 115 1.29 6.16 -0.54
CA ILE A 115 0.74 7.32 -1.27
C ILE A 115 0.61 6.99 -2.76
N ASP A 116 1.63 6.37 -3.35
CA ASP A 116 1.62 5.98 -4.77
C ASP A 116 0.55 4.90 -5.04
N ILE A 117 0.38 3.92 -4.13
CA ILE A 117 -0.71 2.93 -4.18
C ILE A 117 -2.08 3.62 -4.09
N GLN A 118 -2.26 4.57 -3.18
CA GLN A 118 -3.51 5.34 -3.06
C GLN A 118 -3.85 6.07 -4.36
N THR A 119 -2.84 6.69 -4.99
CA THR A 119 -2.99 7.39 -6.27
C THR A 119 -3.46 6.45 -7.37
N LEU A 120 -2.84 5.27 -7.51
CA LEU A 120 -3.25 4.25 -8.48
C LEU A 120 -4.67 3.73 -8.21
N ARG A 121 -5.00 3.45 -6.94
CA ARG A 121 -6.34 2.98 -6.54
C ARG A 121 -7.42 4.00 -6.86
N LYS A 122 -7.18 5.28 -6.58
CA LYS A 122 -8.13 6.36 -6.87
C LYS A 122 -8.37 6.47 -8.37
N SER A 123 -7.31 6.53 -9.17
CA SER A 123 -7.41 6.57 -10.63
C SER A 123 -8.20 5.36 -11.18
N LEU A 124 -7.89 4.15 -10.71
CA LEU A 124 -8.59 2.92 -11.12
C LEU A 124 -10.07 2.94 -10.71
N SER A 125 -10.40 3.41 -9.50
CA SER A 125 -11.77 3.54 -9.03
C SER A 125 -12.58 4.53 -9.88
N ASP A 126 -11.97 5.63 -10.31
CA ASP A 126 -12.61 6.62 -11.19
C ASP A 126 -12.91 6.00 -12.57
N ILE A 127 -11.97 5.23 -13.14
CA ILE A 127 -12.18 4.49 -14.39
C ILE A 127 -13.30 3.45 -14.22
N GLN A 128 -13.27 2.64 -13.16
CA GLN A 128 -14.29 1.61 -12.91
C GLN A 128 -15.69 2.21 -12.75
N ARG A 129 -15.80 3.40 -12.15
CA ARG A 129 -17.07 4.13 -12.02
C ARG A 129 -17.60 4.56 -13.39
N LYS A 130 -16.73 5.04 -14.28
CA LYS A 130 -17.09 5.36 -15.67
C LYS A 130 -17.54 4.10 -16.43
N VAL A 131 -16.81 2.99 -16.31
CA VAL A 131 -17.18 1.70 -16.90
C VAL A 131 -18.59 1.27 -16.43
N ASN A 132 -18.84 1.34 -15.12
CA ASN A 132 -20.12 0.97 -14.53
C ASN A 132 -21.27 1.92 -14.92
N SER A 133 -20.96 3.11 -15.43
CA SER A 133 -21.97 4.07 -15.92
C SER A 133 -22.45 3.80 -17.35
N ILE A 134 -21.82 2.85 -18.07
CA ILE A 134 -22.27 2.46 -19.41
C ILE A 134 -23.54 1.64 -19.28
N SER A 135 -24.64 2.14 -19.85
CA SER A 135 -25.92 1.46 -19.88
C SER A 135 -26.23 0.88 -21.27
N THR A 136 -27.03 -0.18 -21.32
CA THR A 136 -27.55 -0.74 -22.57
C THR A 136 -28.54 0.20 -23.24
N GLU A 137 -29.14 1.13 -22.48
CA GLU A 137 -30.10 2.11 -22.97
C GLU A 137 -29.48 3.34 -23.63
N MET A 138 -28.13 3.49 -23.53
CA MET A 138 -27.40 4.57 -24.18
C MET A 138 -27.45 4.46 -25.70
N GLY A 139 -27.60 5.61 -26.37
CA GLY A 139 -27.40 5.71 -27.81
C GLY A 139 -26.01 5.27 -28.27
N ALA A 140 -25.88 4.79 -29.51
CA ALA A 140 -24.63 4.26 -30.04
C ALA A 140 -23.49 5.29 -29.98
N ASP A 141 -23.77 6.54 -30.40
CA ASP A 141 -22.74 7.62 -30.42
C ASP A 141 -22.33 8.03 -29.02
N GLU A 142 -23.26 8.14 -28.08
CA GLU A 142 -22.95 8.43 -26.67
C GLU A 142 -22.09 7.34 -26.05
N ARG A 143 -22.43 6.08 -26.30
CA ARG A 143 -21.66 4.92 -25.82
C ARG A 143 -20.25 4.91 -26.40
N ALA A 144 -20.10 5.16 -27.70
CA ALA A 144 -18.81 5.25 -28.36
C ALA A 144 -17.94 6.37 -27.76
N GLY A 145 -18.52 7.53 -27.50
CA GLY A 145 -17.84 8.64 -26.84
C GLY A 145 -17.35 8.29 -25.41
N LYS A 146 -18.19 7.62 -24.60
CA LYS A 146 -17.79 7.16 -23.26
C LYS A 146 -16.70 6.10 -23.29
N ILE A 147 -16.74 5.17 -24.23
CA ILE A 147 -15.71 4.14 -24.39
C ILE A 147 -14.37 4.82 -24.72
N ALA A 148 -14.35 5.76 -25.68
CA ALA A 148 -13.12 6.49 -26.03
C ALA A 148 -12.54 7.28 -24.85
N GLU A 149 -13.39 7.90 -24.00
CA GLU A 149 -12.96 8.56 -22.76
C GLU A 149 -12.34 7.57 -21.77
N ILE A 150 -12.96 6.41 -21.57
CA ILE A 150 -12.46 5.36 -20.68
C ILE A 150 -11.11 4.83 -21.17
N GLU A 151 -10.96 4.57 -22.47
CA GLU A 151 -9.69 4.14 -23.06
C GLU A 151 -8.59 5.15 -22.85
N ALA A 152 -8.87 6.45 -23.02
CA ALA A 152 -7.91 7.51 -22.74
C ALA A 152 -7.50 7.56 -21.26
N ASP A 153 -8.44 7.38 -20.34
CA ASP A 153 -8.15 7.31 -18.91
C ASP A 153 -7.32 6.07 -18.53
N ILE A 154 -7.58 4.92 -19.15
CA ILE A 154 -6.78 3.70 -18.99
C ILE A 154 -5.34 3.94 -19.45
N GLU A 155 -5.11 4.55 -20.60
CA GLU A 155 -3.76 4.85 -21.09
C GLU A 155 -3.04 5.83 -20.18
N LYS A 156 -3.71 6.85 -19.69
CA LYS A 156 -3.15 7.78 -18.69
C LYS A 156 -2.78 7.06 -17.39
N HIS A 157 -3.64 6.18 -16.90
CA HIS A 157 -3.38 5.37 -15.72
C HIS A 157 -2.17 4.44 -15.93
N LYS A 158 -2.12 3.74 -17.07
CA LYS A 158 -0.98 2.87 -17.44
C LYS A 158 0.32 3.68 -17.53
N THR A 159 0.29 4.90 -18.01
CA THR A 159 1.47 5.78 -18.06
C THR A 159 2.02 6.04 -16.66
N ILE A 160 1.17 6.44 -15.72
CA ILE A 160 1.56 6.64 -14.31
C ILE A 160 2.10 5.34 -13.70
N ALA A 161 1.43 4.23 -13.93
CA ALA A 161 1.85 2.92 -13.43
C ALA A 161 3.22 2.49 -13.99
N LYS A 162 3.48 2.70 -15.29
CA LYS A 162 4.77 2.44 -15.94
C LYS A 162 5.90 3.27 -15.33
N GLU A 163 5.67 4.56 -15.08
CA GLU A 163 6.65 5.44 -14.42
C GLU A 163 7.00 4.94 -13.02
N LEU A 164 6.00 4.54 -12.23
CA LEU A 164 6.20 4.00 -10.88
C LEU A 164 6.93 2.65 -10.88
N ILE A 165 6.62 1.77 -11.84
CA ILE A 165 7.33 0.50 -12.04
C ILE A 165 8.82 0.76 -12.35
N LEU A 166 9.11 1.65 -13.29
CA LEU A 166 10.49 1.95 -13.69
C LEU A 166 11.29 2.66 -12.60
N LYS A 167 10.62 3.49 -11.78
CA LYS A 167 11.24 4.17 -10.64
C LYS A 167 11.81 3.19 -9.61
N ASN A 168 11.06 2.14 -9.27
CA ASN A 168 11.50 1.08 -8.35
C ASN A 168 10.76 -0.25 -8.63
N PRO A 169 11.26 -1.10 -9.54
CA PRO A 169 10.58 -2.32 -9.95
C PRO A 169 10.47 -3.40 -8.85
N ARG A 170 11.22 -3.26 -7.74
CA ARG A 170 11.11 -4.14 -6.57
C ARG A 170 10.16 -3.63 -5.48
N SER A 171 9.48 -2.49 -5.71
CA SER A 171 8.56 -1.91 -4.73
C SER A 171 7.22 -2.64 -4.71
N THR A 172 6.51 -2.54 -3.58
CA THR A 172 5.10 -2.97 -3.49
C THR A 172 4.21 -2.24 -4.49
N VAL A 173 4.52 -0.98 -4.82
CA VAL A 173 3.81 -0.20 -5.84
C VAL A 173 3.92 -0.86 -7.21
N ALA A 174 5.12 -1.30 -7.61
CA ALA A 174 5.33 -1.96 -8.89
C ALA A 174 4.57 -3.29 -8.97
N TYR A 175 4.61 -4.10 -7.90
CA TYR A 175 3.79 -5.32 -7.80
C TYR A 175 2.29 -4.99 -7.90
N PHE A 176 1.82 -4.02 -7.12
CA PHE A 176 0.42 -3.58 -7.12
C PHE A 176 -0.05 -3.14 -8.52
N ALA A 177 0.78 -2.38 -9.23
CA ALA A 177 0.47 -1.88 -10.57
C ALA A 177 0.23 -3.01 -11.58
N LEU A 178 1.03 -4.09 -11.54
CA LEU A 178 0.87 -5.24 -12.46
C LEU A 178 -0.43 -6.01 -12.25
N TYR A 179 -0.94 -6.07 -11.00
CA TYR A 179 -2.10 -6.88 -10.67
C TYR A 179 -3.42 -6.10 -10.66
N GLN A 180 -3.42 -4.85 -11.14
CA GLN A 180 -4.65 -4.07 -11.27
C GLN A 180 -5.54 -4.57 -12.40
N LYS A 181 -6.87 -4.50 -12.15
CA LYS A 181 -7.91 -4.97 -13.08
C LYS A 181 -8.99 -3.92 -13.25
N ILE A 182 -9.60 -3.93 -14.44
CA ILE A 182 -10.91 -3.32 -14.71
C ILE A 182 -11.84 -4.45 -15.07
N GLY A 183 -12.89 -4.65 -14.27
CA GLY A 183 -13.69 -5.86 -14.34
C GLY A 183 -12.82 -7.11 -14.14
N ASN A 184 -12.82 -8.02 -15.12
CA ASN A 184 -12.02 -9.25 -15.07
C ASN A 184 -10.68 -9.15 -15.83
N SER A 185 -10.38 -8.01 -16.47
CA SER A 185 -9.21 -7.86 -17.31
C SER A 185 -8.07 -7.17 -16.58
N TYR A 186 -6.88 -7.78 -16.58
CA TYR A 186 -5.67 -7.14 -16.11
C TYR A 186 -5.27 -5.97 -17.03
N LEU A 187 -4.76 -4.89 -16.43
CA LEU A 187 -4.26 -3.74 -17.18
C LEU A 187 -2.88 -4.00 -17.81
N PHE A 188 -2.09 -4.88 -17.20
CA PHE A 188 -0.81 -5.31 -17.71
C PHE A 188 -0.84 -6.81 -18.04
N SER A 189 -0.23 -7.18 -19.15
CA SER A 189 -0.14 -8.58 -19.57
C SER A 189 1.26 -8.90 -20.10
N PRO A 190 1.91 -9.97 -19.64
CA PRO A 190 3.21 -10.40 -20.16
C PRO A 190 3.15 -10.87 -21.63
N TYR A 191 1.95 -11.10 -22.15
CA TYR A 191 1.70 -11.51 -23.55
C TYR A 191 1.53 -10.32 -24.49
N VAL A 192 1.35 -9.10 -23.96
CA VAL A 192 1.26 -7.85 -24.74
C VAL A 192 2.66 -7.27 -24.87
N LYS A 193 3.10 -7.02 -26.12
CA LYS A 193 4.46 -6.56 -26.45
C LYS A 193 4.85 -5.30 -25.67
N GLU A 194 3.93 -4.35 -25.55
CA GLU A 194 4.11 -3.05 -24.92
C GLU A 194 4.17 -3.14 -23.39
N ASP A 195 3.59 -4.18 -22.79
CA ASP A 195 3.55 -4.40 -21.34
C ASP A 195 4.68 -5.32 -20.85
N LYS A 196 5.17 -6.21 -21.74
CA LYS A 196 6.18 -7.22 -21.42
C LYS A 196 7.43 -6.67 -20.73
N PRO A 197 8.03 -5.52 -21.12
CA PRO A 197 9.20 -4.98 -20.42
C PRO A 197 8.93 -4.64 -18.96
N PHE A 198 7.74 -4.15 -18.61
CA PHE A 198 7.35 -3.77 -17.26
C PHE A 198 7.10 -5.01 -16.39
N CYS A 199 6.41 -6.00 -16.92
CA CYS A 199 6.24 -7.30 -16.26
C CYS A 199 7.59 -7.96 -15.98
N ALA A 200 8.48 -8.00 -16.98
CA ALA A 200 9.81 -8.56 -16.84
C ALA A 200 10.68 -7.80 -15.83
N ALA A 201 10.62 -6.46 -15.80
CA ALA A 201 11.38 -5.65 -14.86
C ALA A 201 10.99 -5.96 -13.41
N VAL A 202 9.69 -6.05 -13.10
CA VAL A 202 9.21 -6.39 -11.76
C VAL A 202 9.60 -7.82 -11.40
N ALA A 203 9.29 -8.80 -12.25
CA ALA A 203 9.58 -10.20 -11.99
C ALA A 203 11.09 -10.44 -11.76
N THR A 204 11.96 -9.91 -12.64
CA THR A 204 13.41 -10.02 -12.49
C THR A 204 13.90 -9.36 -11.21
N SER A 205 13.41 -8.15 -10.87
CA SER A 205 13.83 -7.44 -9.65
C SER A 205 13.41 -8.20 -8.39
N TYR A 206 12.18 -8.70 -8.34
CA TYR A 206 11.68 -9.48 -7.20
C TYR A 206 12.50 -10.77 -7.03
N ASN A 207 12.72 -11.53 -8.10
CA ASN A 207 13.51 -12.76 -8.04
C ASN A 207 14.98 -12.52 -7.65
N THR A 208 15.58 -11.43 -8.11
CA THR A 208 16.99 -11.12 -7.82
C THR A 208 17.20 -10.67 -6.37
N PHE A 209 16.31 -9.84 -5.83
CA PHE A 209 16.50 -9.21 -4.53
C PHE A 209 15.69 -9.83 -3.40
N MET A 210 14.65 -10.59 -3.72
CA MET A 210 13.71 -11.20 -2.76
C MET A 210 13.30 -12.61 -3.21
N PRO A 211 14.24 -13.54 -3.49
CA PRO A 211 13.92 -14.84 -4.11
C PRO A 211 13.03 -15.73 -3.24
N GLU A 212 13.13 -15.60 -1.91
CA GLU A 212 12.33 -16.37 -0.96
C GLU A 212 10.95 -15.78 -0.66
N TYR A 213 10.69 -14.57 -1.14
CA TYR A 213 9.42 -13.91 -0.92
C TYR A 213 8.30 -14.57 -1.75
N ASP A 214 7.16 -14.88 -1.11
CA ASP A 214 6.07 -15.58 -1.78
C ASP A 214 5.54 -14.83 -3.01
N ARG A 215 5.55 -13.49 -2.98
CA ARG A 215 5.14 -12.68 -4.14
C ARG A 215 6.14 -12.79 -5.31
N SER A 216 7.42 -13.02 -5.02
CA SER A 216 8.41 -13.32 -6.07
C SER A 216 8.07 -14.63 -6.77
N LYS A 217 7.75 -15.68 -6.01
CA LYS A 217 7.33 -16.97 -6.55
C LYS A 217 6.05 -16.83 -7.40
N ASN A 218 5.10 -16.00 -6.98
CA ASN A 218 3.85 -15.74 -7.72
C ASN A 218 4.07 -15.01 -9.06
N LEU A 219 5.15 -14.25 -9.22
CA LEU A 219 5.46 -13.55 -10.47
C LEU A 219 6.02 -14.47 -11.57
N TYR A 220 6.47 -15.69 -11.22
CA TYR A 220 7.05 -16.68 -12.13
C TYR A 220 6.14 -17.90 -12.38
N GLY A 221 5.07 -18.07 -11.62
CA GLY A 221 4.06 -19.12 -11.78
C GLY A 221 2.93 -18.66 -12.65
#